data_d06a1a3c83a9f85e34e310d73278ed96
#
_entry.id   d06a1a3c83a9f85e34e310d73278ed96
#
_cell.length_a   1.000
_cell.length_b   1.000
_cell.length_c   1.000
_cell.angle_alpha   90.00
_cell.angle_beta   90.00
_cell.angle_gamma   90.00
#
_symmetry.space_group_name_H-M   'P 1'
#
loop_
_entity.id
_entity.type
_entity.pdbx_description
1 polymer ?
#
loop_
_entity_poly.entity_id
_entity_poly.type
_entity_poly.pdbx_seq_one_letter_code
_entity_poly.pdbx_strand_id
1 'polypeptide(L)'
;ASSAELAFKEISDSGLLLNGEKIKTFRGDSTCVDAAAAVTVTERYVTAEKVVAIMGPMCSGATGAVVKSVGVPNGIPIISASATSPGLSTIADNGYFFRTAPSDARGGEVLAQVAVEKGIKNVAITYTNNDYGKGLSDVFSGAFQGLGGKITAVVPHEDNKGDYSAEVASLDSAGGEALVVVGYLDKGGRAMIQESLDKGAFDKFI
;
A
#
# COMPACT_ATOMS: atom_id res chain seq x y z
N ALA A 1 2.80 15.14 -4.56
CA ALA A 1 3.64 16.30 -4.18
C ALA A 1 3.02 17.62 -4.67
N SER A 2 2.73 17.79 -5.95
CA SER A 2 2.28 19.09 -6.51
C SER A 2 0.97 19.61 -5.89
N SER A 3 -0.01 18.75 -5.61
CA SER A 3 -1.26 19.17 -4.94
C SER A 3 -1.03 19.64 -3.50
N ALA A 4 -0.13 18.98 -2.76
CA ALA A 4 0.23 19.39 -1.41
C ALA A 4 0.95 20.75 -1.44
N GLU A 5 1.87 20.95 -2.38
CA GLU A 5 2.57 22.22 -2.53
C GLU A 5 1.66 23.37 -2.96
N LEU A 6 0.64 23.09 -3.79
CA LEU A 6 -0.39 24.08 -4.11
C LEU A 6 -1.12 24.51 -2.81
N ALA A 7 -1.58 23.55 -2.00
CA ALA A 7 -2.22 23.85 -0.72
C ALA A 7 -1.30 24.63 0.23
N PHE A 8 -0.02 24.26 0.32
CA PHE A 8 0.97 24.97 1.14
C PHE A 8 1.22 26.40 0.64
N LYS A 9 1.21 26.58 -0.68
CA LYS A 9 1.30 27.93 -1.28
C LYS A 9 0.07 28.77 -0.94
N GLU A 10 -1.14 28.22 -1.12
CA GLU A 10 -2.40 28.92 -0.81
C GLU A 10 -2.46 29.31 0.67
N ILE A 11 -2.09 28.40 1.58
CA ILE A 11 -2.01 28.68 3.02
C ILE A 11 -1.01 29.79 3.31
N SER A 12 0.18 29.73 2.70
CA SER A 12 1.22 30.74 2.88
C SER A 12 0.81 32.12 2.35
N ASP A 13 0.12 32.15 1.20
CA ASP A 13 -0.33 33.39 0.56
C ASP A 13 -1.53 34.02 1.29
N SER A 14 -2.32 33.23 2.01
CA SER A 14 -3.47 33.71 2.79
C SER A 14 -3.04 34.64 3.97
N GLY A 15 -1.81 34.51 4.45
CA GLY A 15 -1.30 35.23 5.62
C GLY A 15 -1.91 34.78 6.96
N LEU A 16 -2.74 33.74 6.97
CA LEU A 16 -3.45 33.27 8.17
C LEU A 16 -2.63 32.29 9.01
N LEU A 17 -1.56 31.72 8.44
CA LEU A 17 -0.73 30.76 9.16
C LEU A 17 0.21 31.48 10.14
N LEU A 18 0.12 31.16 11.42
CA LEU A 18 1.07 31.55 12.49
C LEU A 18 1.59 32.99 12.33
N ASN A 19 0.70 33.97 12.30
CA ASN A 19 1.03 35.40 12.15
C ASN A 19 1.69 35.76 10.78
N GLY A 20 1.36 35.04 9.71
CA GLY A 20 1.86 35.28 8.37
C GLY A 20 3.12 34.52 7.99
N GLU A 21 3.49 33.53 8.78
CA GLU A 21 4.57 32.60 8.45
C GLU A 21 4.30 31.90 7.11
N LYS A 22 5.39 31.53 6.41
CA LYS A 22 5.31 30.83 5.11
C LYS A 22 5.85 29.42 5.24
N ILE A 23 5.19 28.48 4.57
CA ILE A 23 5.63 27.09 4.54
C ILE A 23 6.78 26.95 3.55
N LYS A 24 7.93 26.53 4.02
CA LYS A 24 9.06 26.09 3.18
C LYS A 24 8.98 24.60 2.98
N THR A 25 9.02 24.13 1.72
CA THR A 25 8.91 22.73 1.37
C THR A 25 10.21 22.16 0.83
N PHE A 26 10.43 20.88 1.09
CA PHE A 26 11.55 20.09 0.55
C PHE A 26 10.96 18.83 -0.09
N ARG A 27 11.41 18.51 -1.30
CA ARG A 27 10.99 17.27 -1.99
C ARG A 27 12.04 16.19 -1.83
N GLY A 28 11.59 14.97 -1.56
CA GLY A 28 12.41 13.76 -1.57
C GLY A 28 11.68 12.59 -2.20
N ASP A 29 12.43 11.73 -2.84
CA ASP A 29 11.91 10.46 -3.33
C ASP A 29 12.01 9.44 -2.18
N SER A 30 10.86 8.99 -1.69
CA SER A 30 10.77 7.97 -0.65
C SER A 30 10.71 6.55 -1.22
N THR A 31 10.71 6.41 -2.52
CA THR A 31 10.45 5.16 -3.26
C THR A 31 9.27 4.35 -2.71
N CYS A 32 8.81 3.34 -3.44
CA CYS A 32 7.82 2.39 -2.89
C CYS A 32 8.43 1.01 -2.63
N VAL A 33 9.63 0.80 -3.12
CA VAL A 33 10.30 -0.51 -3.12
C VAL A 33 11.46 -0.60 -2.10
N ASP A 34 11.93 0.54 -1.61
CA ASP A 34 13.04 0.61 -0.66
C ASP A 34 12.68 1.47 0.56
N ALA A 35 12.24 0.79 1.62
CA ALA A 35 11.89 1.45 2.87
C ALA A 35 13.10 2.10 3.56
N ALA A 36 14.31 1.57 3.37
CA ALA A 36 15.53 2.15 3.96
C ALA A 36 15.89 3.46 3.28
N ALA A 37 15.71 3.57 1.96
CA ALA A 37 15.88 4.83 1.23
C ALA A 37 14.87 5.89 1.72
N ALA A 38 13.61 5.49 1.97
CA ALA A 38 12.60 6.39 2.55
C ALA A 38 13.02 6.92 3.93
N VAL A 39 13.52 6.07 4.80
CA VAL A 39 14.04 6.46 6.12
C VAL A 39 15.21 7.43 5.97
N THR A 40 16.20 7.08 5.14
CA THR A 40 17.41 7.91 4.93
C THR A 40 17.08 9.32 4.46
N VAL A 41 16.22 9.47 3.45
CA VAL A 41 15.85 10.80 2.93
C VAL A 41 15.08 11.61 3.97
N THR A 42 14.24 10.94 4.75
CA THR A 42 13.43 11.59 5.78
C THR A 42 14.28 12.03 6.97
N GLU A 43 15.20 11.18 7.44
CA GLU A 43 16.19 11.54 8.48
C GLU A 43 17.00 12.77 8.10
N ARG A 44 17.45 12.85 6.85
CA ARG A 44 18.16 14.05 6.37
C ARG A 44 17.31 15.30 6.50
N TYR A 45 16.03 15.25 6.15
CA TYR A 45 15.16 16.42 6.30
C TYR A 45 14.93 16.82 7.75
N VAL A 46 14.79 15.87 8.65
CA VAL A 46 14.67 16.15 10.09
C VAL A 46 15.97 16.71 10.67
N THR A 47 17.11 16.12 10.33
CA THR A 47 18.41 16.45 10.96
C THR A 47 19.08 17.68 10.33
N ALA A 48 19.08 17.81 9.01
CA ALA A 48 19.76 18.89 8.30
C ALA A 48 18.84 20.10 8.04
N GLU A 49 17.62 19.84 7.54
CA GLU A 49 16.69 20.91 7.15
C GLU A 49 15.75 21.33 8.28
N LYS A 50 15.74 20.58 9.40
CA LYS A 50 14.92 20.85 10.58
C LYS A 50 13.43 20.98 10.27
N VAL A 51 12.92 20.10 9.40
CA VAL A 51 11.48 20.08 9.09
C VAL A 51 10.67 19.76 10.34
N VAL A 52 9.49 20.35 10.42
CA VAL A 52 8.57 20.20 11.57
C VAL A 52 7.41 19.25 11.30
N ALA A 53 7.22 18.84 10.04
CA ALA A 53 6.21 17.88 9.63
C ALA A 53 6.60 17.22 8.31
N ILE A 54 6.03 16.03 8.04
CA ILE A 54 6.29 15.26 6.82
C ILE A 54 4.95 14.95 6.13
N MET A 55 4.85 15.34 4.87
CA MET A 55 3.76 14.93 3.98
C MET A 55 4.24 13.77 3.12
N GLY A 56 3.77 12.57 3.42
CA GLY A 56 4.22 11.28 2.87
C GLY A 56 4.75 10.36 3.98
N PRO A 57 5.44 9.27 3.63
CA PRO A 57 5.52 8.65 2.31
C PRO A 57 4.17 8.22 1.74
N MET A 58 4.16 7.81 0.46
CA MET A 58 2.91 7.45 -0.23
C MET A 58 2.60 5.96 -0.13
N CYS A 59 3.61 5.10 -0.03
CA CYS A 59 3.48 3.65 0.01
C CYS A 59 3.54 3.12 1.44
N SER A 60 2.72 2.11 1.76
CA SER A 60 2.48 1.64 3.14
C SER A 60 3.74 1.17 3.84
N GLY A 61 4.60 0.37 3.18
CA GLY A 61 5.85 -0.12 3.78
C GLY A 61 6.83 1.01 4.10
N ALA A 62 7.03 1.94 3.17
CA ALA A 62 7.85 3.13 3.39
C ALA A 62 7.28 4.02 4.52
N THR A 63 5.95 4.19 4.56
CA THR A 63 5.27 4.94 5.63
C THR A 63 5.51 4.31 6.99
N GLY A 64 5.28 3.00 7.12
CA GLY A 64 5.49 2.29 8.38
C GLY A 64 6.94 2.37 8.88
N ALA A 65 7.91 2.26 7.97
CA ALA A 65 9.33 2.41 8.30
C ALA A 65 9.67 3.82 8.79
N VAL A 66 9.21 4.86 8.07
CA VAL A 66 9.46 6.26 8.44
C VAL A 66 8.76 6.63 9.75
N VAL A 67 7.52 6.17 9.99
CA VAL A 67 6.83 6.38 11.27
C VAL A 67 7.65 5.84 12.43
N LYS A 68 8.08 4.57 12.34
CA LYS A 68 8.82 3.89 13.42
C LYS A 68 10.23 4.46 13.64
N SER A 69 10.95 4.74 12.56
CA SER A 69 12.38 5.07 12.64
C SER A 69 12.64 6.57 12.71
N VAL A 70 11.74 7.42 12.22
CA VAL A 70 11.94 8.87 12.14
C VAL A 70 10.87 9.65 12.89
N GLY A 71 9.61 9.44 12.57
CA GLY A 71 8.51 10.24 13.12
C GLY A 71 8.42 10.14 14.63
N VAL A 72 8.21 8.94 15.15
CA VAL A 72 8.06 8.69 16.59
C VAL A 72 9.31 9.08 17.38
N PRO A 73 10.55 8.65 17.00
CA PRO A 73 11.74 9.00 17.76
C PRO A 73 12.05 10.49 17.82
N ASN A 74 11.66 11.25 16.79
CA ASN A 74 11.94 12.70 16.71
C ASN A 74 10.73 13.59 17.05
N GLY A 75 9.56 12.99 17.35
CA GLY A 75 8.34 13.76 17.61
C GLY A 75 7.83 14.53 16.40
N ILE A 76 8.03 14.01 15.19
CA ILE A 76 7.68 14.67 13.92
C ILE A 76 6.36 14.08 13.39
N PRO A 77 5.29 14.87 13.23
CA PRO A 77 4.05 14.41 12.66
C PRO A 77 4.21 14.04 11.18
N ILE A 78 3.58 12.92 10.81
CA ILE A 78 3.61 12.34 9.46
C ILE A 78 2.17 12.21 8.97
N ILE A 79 1.89 12.71 7.77
CA ILE A 79 0.60 12.56 7.10
C ILE A 79 0.78 11.89 5.76
N SER A 80 0.20 10.70 5.58
CA SER A 80 0.18 10.02 4.28
C SER A 80 -1.16 10.21 3.56
N ALA A 81 -1.09 10.52 2.28
CA ALA A 81 -2.29 10.68 1.43
C ALA A 81 -2.72 9.38 0.75
N SER A 82 -1.92 8.32 0.79
CA SER A 82 -2.22 7.09 0.03
C SER A 82 -1.76 5.78 0.66
N ALA A 83 -1.15 5.80 1.83
CA ALA A 83 -0.77 4.58 2.53
C ALA A 83 -2.00 3.92 3.18
N THR A 84 -2.49 2.84 2.58
CA THR A 84 -3.79 2.24 2.90
C THR A 84 -3.71 0.95 3.71
N SER A 85 -2.52 0.36 3.91
CA SER A 85 -2.38 -0.89 4.67
C SER A 85 -3.16 -0.86 5.99
N PRO A 86 -3.94 -1.91 6.31
CA PRO A 86 -4.65 -2.02 7.57
C PRO A 86 -3.73 -1.96 8.81
N GLY A 87 -2.51 -2.49 8.70
CA GLY A 87 -1.51 -2.47 9.77
C GLY A 87 -1.11 -1.07 10.24
N LEU A 88 -1.27 -0.05 9.39
CA LEU A 88 -1.02 1.34 9.78
C LEU A 88 -2.06 1.91 10.75
N SER A 89 -3.25 1.30 10.86
CA SER A 89 -4.27 1.73 11.83
C SER A 89 -3.92 1.35 13.27
N THR A 90 -3.01 0.41 13.46
CA THR A 90 -2.59 -0.12 14.77
C THR A 90 -1.09 0.02 15.01
N ILE A 91 -0.40 0.78 14.15
CA ILE A 91 1.02 1.05 14.32
C ILE A 91 1.26 1.84 15.63
N ALA A 92 2.32 1.51 16.35
CA ALA A 92 2.71 2.25 17.55
C ALA A 92 3.32 3.61 17.15
N ASP A 93 2.47 4.59 16.94
CA ASP A 93 2.83 5.91 16.38
C ASP A 93 2.90 7.03 17.42
N ASN A 94 2.50 6.76 18.65
CA ASN A 94 2.42 7.76 19.73
C ASN A 94 1.63 9.03 19.34
N GLY A 95 0.70 8.93 18.39
CA GLY A 95 -0.07 10.06 17.89
C GLY A 95 0.64 10.92 16.85
N TYR A 96 1.74 10.45 16.27
CA TYR A 96 2.49 11.16 15.24
C TYR A 96 2.16 10.73 13.82
N PHE A 97 1.33 9.71 13.62
CA PHE A 97 0.94 9.29 12.28
C PHE A 97 -0.53 9.56 11.98
N PHE A 98 -0.78 10.13 10.82
CA PHE A 98 -2.10 10.42 10.27
C PHE A 98 -2.16 9.99 8.80
N ARG A 99 -3.35 9.70 8.31
CA ARG A 99 -3.59 9.50 6.88
C ARG A 99 -4.93 10.06 6.46
N THR A 100 -5.00 10.56 5.24
CA THR A 100 -6.25 11.02 4.62
C THR A 100 -6.89 9.95 3.73
N ALA A 101 -6.14 8.90 3.36
CA ALA A 101 -6.67 7.73 2.68
C ALA A 101 -7.36 6.79 3.69
N PRO A 102 -8.50 6.16 3.33
CA PRO A 102 -9.10 5.11 4.17
C PRO A 102 -8.20 3.87 4.25
N SER A 103 -8.45 3.04 5.26
CA SER A 103 -7.83 1.70 5.33
C SER A 103 -8.42 0.75 4.31
N ASP A 104 -7.61 -0.13 3.73
CA ASP A 104 -8.05 -1.23 2.87
C ASP A 104 -8.86 -2.31 3.62
N ALA A 105 -8.96 -2.25 4.95
CA ALA A 105 -9.72 -3.23 5.73
C ALA A 105 -11.15 -3.38 5.21
N ARG A 106 -11.87 -2.26 5.02
CA ARG A 106 -13.23 -2.32 4.49
C ARG A 106 -13.27 -2.73 3.01
N GLY A 107 -12.29 -2.31 2.22
CA GLY A 107 -12.19 -2.69 0.80
C GLY A 107 -12.04 -4.20 0.60
N GLY A 108 -11.15 -4.83 1.36
CA GLY A 108 -10.96 -6.28 1.32
C GLY A 108 -12.21 -7.07 1.74
N GLU A 109 -12.92 -6.62 2.79
CA GLU A 109 -14.20 -7.23 3.20
C GLU A 109 -15.26 -7.15 2.08
N VAL A 110 -15.40 -5.98 1.45
CA VAL A 110 -16.39 -5.78 0.37
C VAL A 110 -16.03 -6.62 -0.85
N LEU A 111 -14.76 -6.70 -1.23
CA LEU A 111 -14.34 -7.57 -2.33
C LEU A 111 -14.67 -9.04 -2.06
N ALA A 112 -14.47 -9.51 -0.83
CA ALA A 112 -14.83 -10.87 -0.43
C ALA A 112 -16.35 -11.10 -0.53
N GLN A 113 -17.18 -10.15 -0.08
CA GLN A 113 -18.64 -10.22 -0.22
C GLN A 113 -19.05 -10.31 -1.70
N VAL A 114 -18.52 -9.43 -2.55
CA VAL A 114 -18.80 -9.44 -4.00
C VAL A 114 -18.40 -10.75 -4.65
N ALA A 115 -17.25 -11.34 -4.27
CA ALA A 115 -16.83 -12.64 -4.78
C ALA A 115 -17.84 -13.73 -4.44
N VAL A 116 -18.29 -13.79 -3.19
CA VAL A 116 -19.30 -14.77 -2.73
C VAL A 116 -20.65 -14.54 -3.41
N GLU A 117 -21.11 -13.29 -3.54
CA GLU A 117 -22.35 -12.94 -4.24
C GLU A 117 -22.33 -13.35 -5.72
N LYS A 118 -21.15 -13.32 -6.35
CA LYS A 118 -20.95 -13.83 -7.71
C LYS A 118 -20.85 -15.37 -7.79
N GLY A 119 -21.02 -16.08 -6.67
CA GLY A 119 -20.99 -17.52 -6.60
C GLY A 119 -19.60 -18.16 -6.59
N ILE A 120 -18.53 -17.35 -6.45
CA ILE A 120 -17.15 -17.84 -6.36
C ILE A 120 -16.93 -18.47 -4.98
N LYS A 121 -16.48 -19.72 -4.95
CA LYS A 121 -16.28 -20.50 -3.72
C LYS A 121 -14.83 -20.77 -3.38
N ASN A 122 -13.96 -20.81 -4.39
CA ASN A 122 -12.54 -21.12 -4.23
C ASN A 122 -11.70 -20.12 -5.02
N VAL A 123 -10.71 -19.52 -4.38
CA VAL A 123 -9.81 -18.60 -5.04
C VAL A 123 -8.36 -18.90 -4.70
N ALA A 124 -7.46 -18.66 -5.66
CA ALA A 124 -6.06 -18.43 -5.40
C ALA A 124 -5.81 -16.93 -5.29
N ILE A 125 -4.78 -16.53 -4.56
CA ILE A 125 -4.43 -15.12 -4.35
C ILE A 125 -2.96 -14.92 -4.71
N THR A 126 -2.69 -13.87 -5.48
CA THR A 126 -1.34 -13.31 -5.57
C THR A 126 -1.34 -11.87 -5.09
N TYR A 127 -0.27 -11.44 -4.45
CA TYR A 127 -0.14 -10.07 -3.96
C TYR A 127 1.28 -9.53 -4.14
N THR A 128 1.40 -8.21 -4.42
CA THR A 128 2.70 -7.54 -4.43
C THR A 128 3.37 -7.67 -3.06
N ASN A 129 4.64 -8.12 -3.03
CA ASN A 129 5.35 -8.47 -1.81
C ASN A 129 5.78 -7.25 -0.99
N ASN A 130 4.79 -6.53 -0.46
CA ASN A 130 4.96 -5.39 0.43
C ASN A 130 3.79 -5.26 1.42
N ASP A 131 3.88 -4.33 2.37
CA ASP A 131 2.88 -4.14 3.44
C ASP A 131 1.47 -3.79 2.90
N TYR A 132 1.37 -3.13 1.73
CA TYR A 132 0.10 -2.86 1.08
C TYR A 132 -0.55 -4.15 0.58
N GLY A 133 0.17 -4.89 -0.28
CA GLY A 133 -0.34 -6.12 -0.89
C GLY A 133 -0.67 -7.18 0.13
N LYS A 134 0.26 -7.41 1.08
CA LYS A 134 0.04 -8.37 2.17
C LYS A 134 -1.16 -8.00 3.02
N GLY A 135 -1.28 -6.75 3.44
CA GLY A 135 -2.36 -6.31 4.32
C GLY A 135 -3.74 -6.46 3.70
N LEU A 136 -3.90 -6.09 2.42
CA LEU A 136 -5.17 -6.26 1.69
C LEU A 136 -5.48 -7.75 1.43
N SER A 137 -4.45 -8.55 1.06
CA SER A 137 -4.59 -10.00 0.89
C SER A 137 -5.06 -10.70 2.18
N ASP A 138 -4.48 -10.33 3.33
CA ASP A 138 -4.85 -10.90 4.63
C ASP A 138 -6.32 -10.57 4.99
N VAL A 139 -6.76 -9.33 4.78
CA VAL A 139 -8.15 -8.92 5.03
C VAL A 139 -9.12 -9.64 4.11
N PHE A 140 -8.84 -9.67 2.81
CA PHE A 140 -9.67 -10.40 1.85
C PHE A 140 -9.78 -11.89 2.23
N SER A 141 -8.64 -12.52 2.54
CA SER A 141 -8.58 -13.93 2.91
C SER A 141 -9.45 -14.24 4.14
N GLY A 142 -9.30 -13.45 5.21
CA GLY A 142 -10.07 -13.62 6.44
C GLY A 142 -11.57 -13.43 6.21
N ALA A 143 -11.95 -12.39 5.47
CA ALA A 143 -13.34 -12.11 5.15
C ALA A 143 -13.96 -13.19 4.24
N PHE A 144 -13.24 -13.63 3.20
CA PHE A 144 -13.72 -14.65 2.27
C PHE A 144 -13.91 -15.98 2.95
N GLN A 145 -12.96 -16.41 3.80
CA GLN A 145 -13.09 -17.63 4.61
C GLN A 145 -14.23 -17.51 5.63
N GLY A 146 -14.41 -16.35 6.27
CA GLY A 146 -15.53 -16.09 7.18
C GLY A 146 -16.90 -16.19 6.51
N LEU A 147 -16.98 -15.95 5.21
CA LEU A 147 -18.18 -16.12 4.38
C LEU A 147 -18.32 -17.53 3.78
N GLY A 148 -17.46 -18.47 4.17
CA GLY A 148 -17.49 -19.86 3.70
C GLY A 148 -16.70 -20.13 2.42
N GLY A 149 -15.96 -19.15 1.92
CA GLY A 149 -15.06 -19.32 0.78
C GLY A 149 -13.77 -20.05 1.17
N LYS A 150 -13.10 -20.65 0.18
CA LYS A 150 -11.83 -21.36 0.36
C LYS A 150 -10.70 -20.66 -0.36
N ILE A 151 -9.60 -20.39 0.34
CA ILE A 151 -8.33 -19.98 -0.26
C ILE A 151 -7.52 -21.22 -0.60
N THR A 152 -7.17 -21.39 -1.86
CA THR A 152 -6.41 -22.56 -2.35
C THR A 152 -4.91 -22.33 -2.22
N ALA A 153 -4.44 -21.14 -2.55
CA ALA A 153 -3.06 -20.71 -2.36
C ALA A 153 -2.98 -19.19 -2.15
N VAL A 154 -1.88 -18.74 -1.52
CA VAL A 154 -1.50 -17.34 -1.41
C VAL A 154 -0.04 -17.24 -1.78
N VAL A 155 0.28 -16.60 -2.91
CA VAL A 155 1.64 -16.52 -3.47
C VAL A 155 2.02 -15.06 -3.68
N PRO A 156 3.04 -14.54 -2.97
CA PRO A 156 3.54 -13.19 -3.21
C PRO A 156 4.24 -13.12 -4.57
N HIS A 157 4.18 -11.95 -5.21
CA HIS A 157 4.97 -11.63 -6.38
C HIS A 157 5.78 -10.35 -6.18
N GLU A 158 6.98 -10.32 -6.75
CA GLU A 158 7.84 -9.14 -6.72
C GLU A 158 7.43 -8.15 -7.81
N ASP A 159 7.50 -6.86 -7.50
CA ASP A 159 7.25 -5.80 -8.46
C ASP A 159 8.34 -5.77 -9.55
N ASN A 160 7.95 -5.48 -10.79
CA ASN A 160 8.86 -5.33 -11.94
C ASN A 160 9.73 -6.57 -12.25
N LYS A 161 9.30 -7.75 -11.87
CA LYS A 161 9.94 -9.01 -12.28
C LYS A 161 9.68 -9.27 -13.77
N GLY A 162 10.68 -9.78 -14.47
CA GLY A 162 10.58 -10.03 -15.92
C GLY A 162 9.79 -11.28 -16.30
N ASP A 163 9.55 -12.20 -15.36
CA ASP A 163 8.89 -13.49 -15.58
C ASP A 163 8.18 -13.94 -14.31
N TYR A 164 6.90 -14.26 -14.42
CA TYR A 164 6.04 -14.71 -13.32
C TYR A 164 5.58 -16.17 -13.47
N SER A 165 6.20 -16.92 -14.37
CA SER A 165 5.79 -18.30 -14.68
C SER A 165 5.81 -19.25 -13.49
N ALA A 166 6.73 -19.07 -12.55
CA ALA A 166 6.82 -19.88 -11.36
C ALA A 166 5.65 -19.61 -10.39
N GLU A 167 5.32 -18.33 -10.18
CA GLU A 167 4.17 -17.94 -9.35
C GLU A 167 2.85 -18.44 -9.96
N VAL A 168 2.66 -18.24 -11.27
CA VAL A 168 1.46 -18.71 -11.99
C VAL A 168 1.36 -20.23 -11.93
N ALA A 169 2.45 -20.97 -12.16
CA ALA A 169 2.43 -22.43 -12.05
C ALA A 169 2.10 -22.92 -10.65
N SER A 170 2.55 -22.23 -9.61
CA SER A 170 2.22 -22.56 -8.23
C SER A 170 0.74 -22.32 -7.93
N LEU A 171 0.18 -21.21 -8.41
CA LEU A 171 -1.23 -20.87 -8.27
C LEU A 171 -2.13 -21.82 -9.05
N ASP A 172 -1.78 -22.17 -10.29
CA ASP A 172 -2.47 -23.12 -11.14
C ASP A 172 -2.52 -24.51 -10.50
N SER A 173 -1.39 -25.00 -9.99
CA SER A 173 -1.30 -26.29 -9.31
C SER A 173 -2.19 -26.38 -8.07
N ALA A 174 -2.42 -25.27 -7.38
CA ALA A 174 -3.31 -25.19 -6.23
C ALA A 174 -4.78 -25.10 -6.66
N GLY A 175 -5.04 -24.67 -7.89
CA GLY A 175 -6.36 -24.51 -8.48
C GLY A 175 -7.14 -23.35 -7.86
N GLY A 176 -8.39 -23.21 -8.32
CA GLY A 176 -9.32 -22.16 -7.88
C GLY A 176 -10.25 -21.78 -9.01
N GLU A 177 -11.39 -21.16 -8.68
CA GLU A 177 -12.36 -20.68 -9.67
C GLU A 177 -12.00 -19.29 -10.19
N ALA A 178 -11.15 -18.55 -9.44
CA ALA A 178 -10.67 -17.25 -9.80
C ALA A 178 -9.30 -16.96 -9.16
N LEU A 179 -8.52 -16.07 -9.78
CA LEU A 179 -7.31 -15.49 -9.23
C LEU A 179 -7.59 -14.08 -8.70
N VAL A 180 -7.34 -13.88 -7.42
CA VAL A 180 -7.33 -12.54 -6.80
C VAL A 180 -5.93 -11.94 -6.98
N VAL A 181 -5.85 -10.78 -7.64
CA VAL A 181 -4.59 -10.10 -7.95
C VAL A 181 -4.50 -8.80 -7.16
N VAL A 182 -3.80 -8.85 -6.05
CA VAL A 182 -3.60 -7.70 -5.16
C VAL A 182 -2.28 -7.02 -5.45
N GLY A 183 -2.31 -5.86 -6.11
CA GLY A 183 -1.06 -5.18 -6.46
C GLY A 183 -1.25 -4.05 -7.46
N TYR A 184 -0.16 -3.71 -8.13
CA TYR A 184 -0.13 -2.63 -9.11
C TYR A 184 -0.10 -3.21 -10.53
N LEU A 185 -1.03 -2.77 -11.38
CA LEU A 185 -1.12 -3.27 -12.77
C LEU A 185 0.18 -3.03 -13.56
N ASP A 186 0.82 -1.90 -13.35
CA ASP A 186 2.05 -1.48 -14.04
C ASP A 186 3.34 -2.06 -13.43
N LYS A 187 3.25 -2.77 -12.30
CA LYS A 187 4.41 -3.34 -11.59
C LYS A 187 4.52 -4.86 -11.69
N GLY A 188 3.45 -5.54 -11.96
CA GLY A 188 3.43 -7.00 -12.05
C GLY A 188 2.03 -7.57 -12.29
N GLY A 189 0.99 -6.90 -11.80
CA GLY A 189 -0.38 -7.40 -11.87
C GLY A 189 -0.84 -7.72 -13.30
N ARG A 190 -0.53 -6.85 -14.29
CA ARG A 190 -0.85 -7.13 -15.69
C ARG A 190 -0.14 -8.38 -16.20
N ALA A 191 1.14 -8.55 -15.88
CA ALA A 191 1.92 -9.70 -16.35
C ALA A 191 1.41 -11.00 -15.71
N MET A 192 1.05 -10.97 -14.43
CA MET A 192 0.42 -12.11 -13.75
C MET A 192 -0.90 -12.52 -14.41
N ILE A 193 -1.76 -11.55 -14.74
CA ILE A 193 -3.04 -11.80 -15.44
C ILE A 193 -2.77 -12.36 -16.84
N GLN A 194 -1.90 -11.71 -17.62
CA GLN A 194 -1.59 -12.14 -18.99
C GLN A 194 -1.02 -13.55 -19.01
N GLU A 195 -0.05 -13.83 -18.16
CA GLU A 195 0.57 -15.15 -18.11
C GLU A 195 -0.40 -16.25 -17.64
N SER A 196 -1.31 -15.91 -16.71
CA SER A 196 -2.37 -16.83 -16.30
C SER A 196 -3.32 -17.18 -17.44
N LEU A 197 -3.67 -16.18 -18.28
CA LEU A 197 -4.49 -16.39 -19.47
C LEU A 197 -3.75 -17.21 -20.55
N ASP A 198 -2.50 -16.89 -20.82
CA ASP A 198 -1.68 -17.55 -21.85
C ASP A 198 -1.45 -19.03 -21.52
N LYS A 199 -1.34 -19.37 -20.24
CA LYS A 199 -1.22 -20.75 -19.75
C LYS A 199 -2.54 -21.46 -19.53
N GLY A 200 -3.67 -20.75 -19.61
CA GLY A 200 -4.99 -21.30 -19.29
C GLY A 200 -5.16 -21.65 -17.81
N ALA A 201 -4.35 -21.03 -16.93
CA ALA A 201 -4.38 -21.27 -15.49
C ALA A 201 -5.64 -20.70 -14.84
N PHE A 202 -5.99 -19.47 -15.19
CA PHE A 202 -7.21 -18.79 -14.72
C PHE A 202 -7.82 -17.95 -15.84
N ASP A 203 -9.16 -17.94 -15.87
CA ASP A 203 -9.98 -17.12 -16.79
C ASP A 203 -10.83 -16.06 -16.08
N LYS A 204 -10.84 -16.07 -14.73
CA LYS A 204 -11.56 -15.12 -13.87
C LYS A 204 -10.59 -14.45 -12.91
N PHE A 205 -10.73 -13.13 -12.81
CA PHE A 205 -9.88 -12.30 -11.98
C PHE A 205 -10.70 -11.37 -11.08
N ILE A 206 -10.16 -11.11 -9.89
CA ILE A 206 -10.69 -10.19 -8.88
C ILE A 206 -9.58 -9.20 -8.51
#